data_ff6b57ec5aba679451ac6a98a16ab00c
#
_entry.id   ff6b57ec5aba679451ac6a98a16ab00c
#
_cell.length_a   1.000
_cell.length_b   1.000
_cell.length_c   1.000
_cell.angle_alpha   90.00
_cell.angle_beta   90.00
_cell.angle_gamma   90.00
#
_symmetry.space_group_name_H-M   'P 1'
#
loop_
_entity.id
_entity.type
_entity.pdbx_description
1 polymer ?
#
loop_
_entity_poly.entity_id
_entity_poly.type
_entity_poly.pdbx_seq_one_letter_code
_entity_poly.pdbx_strand_id
1 'polypeptide(L)'
;LISAGAEGLIFDLRNNEGGTMSMLQSCLDHIIGAGDIVTAQYISGSTEPVVVCTEAEKLNMPMSVIVNRNTAGTAELFAFALADNCGAHTIGKNTAGKGYSQSVYTCSDGSVVKLSTAIVTTANSGNFNGVGLKPEFDVSIPADMDITQLSDEAAVLTDTQLIKAMEVTIPQPEAAVPDETESDENAAEKTASSEGAAETAAE
;
A
#
# COMPACT_ATOMS: atom_id res chain seq x y z
N LEU A 1 10.65 -16.11 -8.03
CA LEU A 1 9.99 -16.10 -6.72
C LEU A 1 8.68 -16.92 -6.76
N ILE A 2 7.76 -16.62 -7.69
CA ILE A 2 6.47 -17.33 -7.79
C ILE A 2 6.66 -18.83 -8.00
N SER A 3 7.51 -19.24 -8.94
CA SER A 3 7.84 -20.65 -9.16
C SER A 3 8.54 -21.33 -7.98
N ALA A 4 9.05 -20.56 -7.03
CA ALA A 4 9.63 -21.02 -5.77
C ALA A 4 8.63 -21.02 -4.60
N GLY A 5 7.34 -20.73 -4.86
CA GLY A 5 6.29 -20.79 -3.87
C GLY A 5 6.08 -19.48 -3.06
N ALA A 6 6.46 -18.33 -3.62
CA ALA A 6 6.14 -17.05 -2.98
C ALA A 6 4.62 -16.83 -2.95
N GLU A 7 4.06 -16.52 -1.79
CA GLU A 7 2.64 -16.27 -1.56
C GLU A 7 2.28 -14.77 -1.55
N GLY A 8 3.26 -13.89 -1.47
CA GLY A 8 3.11 -12.44 -1.50
C GLY A 8 4.41 -11.74 -1.85
N LEU A 9 4.35 -10.44 -2.14
CA LEU A 9 5.49 -9.61 -2.47
C LEU A 9 5.56 -8.38 -1.57
N ILE A 10 6.76 -8.10 -1.06
CA ILE A 10 7.05 -6.87 -0.33
C ILE A 10 8.10 -6.09 -1.10
N PHE A 11 7.78 -4.85 -1.47
CA PHE A 11 8.69 -3.93 -2.15
C PHE A 11 9.26 -2.95 -1.13
N ASP A 12 10.56 -3.02 -0.86
CA ASP A 12 11.24 -2.06 0.00
C ASP A 12 11.78 -0.88 -0.82
N LEU A 13 11.11 0.25 -0.70
CA LEU A 13 11.48 1.52 -1.37
C LEU A 13 12.09 2.54 -0.42
N ARG A 14 12.49 2.13 0.77
CA ARG A 14 13.16 3.04 1.70
C ARG A 14 14.48 3.53 1.10
N ASN A 15 14.74 4.83 1.23
CA ASN A 15 15.90 5.51 0.65
C ASN A 15 16.01 5.43 -0.88
N ASN A 16 14.95 5.05 -1.58
CA ASN A 16 14.90 5.07 -3.03
C ASN A 16 14.47 6.47 -3.51
N GLU A 17 15.38 7.21 -4.10
CA GLU A 17 15.13 8.57 -4.61
C GLU A 17 14.41 8.59 -5.98
N GLY A 18 14.06 7.40 -6.50
CA GLY A 18 13.44 7.24 -7.80
C GLY A 18 14.44 7.07 -8.94
N GLY A 19 13.94 7.14 -10.16
CA GLY A 19 14.70 6.97 -11.39
C GLY A 19 14.02 7.66 -12.56
N THR A 20 14.00 7.03 -13.73
CA THR A 20 13.32 7.53 -14.94
C THR A 20 11.89 6.98 -15.05
N MET A 21 11.02 7.68 -15.79
CA MET A 21 9.67 7.18 -16.10
C MET A 21 9.71 5.87 -16.88
N SER A 22 10.69 5.68 -17.78
CA SER A 22 10.85 4.44 -18.53
C SER A 22 11.23 3.25 -17.63
N MET A 23 12.04 3.45 -16.60
CA MET A 23 12.34 2.39 -15.62
C MET A 23 11.08 2.07 -14.79
N LEU A 24 10.35 3.09 -14.36
CA LEU A 24 9.08 2.91 -13.66
C LEU A 24 8.11 2.07 -14.51
N GLN A 25 7.94 2.43 -15.79
CA GLN A 25 7.08 1.69 -16.72
C GLN A 25 7.52 0.24 -16.85
N SER A 26 8.81 -0.02 -17.09
CA SER A 26 9.33 -1.39 -17.21
C SER A 26 9.09 -2.24 -15.97
N CYS A 27 9.16 -1.66 -14.77
CA CYS A 27 8.87 -2.38 -13.54
C CYS A 27 7.36 -2.66 -13.38
N LEU A 28 6.52 -1.66 -13.64
CA LEU A 28 5.07 -1.77 -13.46
C LEU A 28 4.42 -2.67 -14.51
N ASP A 29 4.95 -2.73 -15.73
CA ASP A 29 4.41 -3.51 -16.84
C ASP A 29 4.34 -5.02 -16.52
N HIS A 30 5.23 -5.53 -15.65
CA HIS A 30 5.20 -6.92 -15.19
C HIS A 30 4.29 -7.18 -13.98
N ILE A 31 3.69 -6.13 -13.40
CA ILE A 31 2.93 -6.24 -12.15
C ILE A 31 1.49 -5.79 -12.34
N ILE A 32 1.31 -4.69 -13.05
CA ILE A 32 0.01 -4.06 -13.28
C ILE A 32 -0.43 -4.40 -14.70
N GLY A 33 -1.67 -4.79 -14.87
CA GLY A 33 -2.25 -5.02 -16.21
C GLY A 33 -2.29 -3.74 -17.05
N ALA A 34 -2.59 -3.89 -18.35
CA ALA A 34 -2.62 -2.81 -19.33
C ALA A 34 -3.48 -1.61 -18.89
N GLY A 35 -2.96 -0.40 -19.10
CA GLY A 35 -3.65 0.85 -18.80
C GLY A 35 -2.73 2.05 -18.64
N ASP A 36 -3.34 3.23 -18.55
CA ASP A 36 -2.67 4.50 -18.26
C ASP A 36 -2.44 4.60 -16.75
N ILE A 37 -1.18 4.47 -16.32
CA ILE A 37 -0.85 4.36 -14.89
C ILE A 37 -0.44 5.71 -14.30
N VAL A 38 0.38 6.47 -15.02
CA VAL A 38 0.82 7.81 -14.59
C VAL A 38 0.51 8.83 -15.67
N THR A 39 -0.12 9.91 -15.26
CA THR A 39 -0.49 11.05 -16.10
C THR A 39 0.34 12.27 -15.74
N ALA A 40 0.80 13.00 -16.75
CA ALA A 40 1.45 14.30 -16.60
C ALA A 40 0.50 15.42 -17.02
N GLN A 41 0.34 16.43 -16.16
CA GLN A 41 -0.35 17.67 -16.44
C GLN A 41 0.69 18.77 -16.61
N TYR A 42 0.84 19.26 -17.82
CA TYR A 42 1.80 20.29 -18.18
C TYR A 42 1.31 21.70 -17.82
N ILE A 43 2.26 22.64 -17.68
CA ILE A 43 1.96 24.07 -17.43
C ILE A 43 1.12 24.66 -18.56
N SER A 44 1.23 24.14 -19.79
CA SER A 44 0.37 24.49 -20.94
C SER A 44 -1.12 24.18 -20.74
N GLY A 45 -1.46 23.37 -19.74
CA GLY A 45 -2.80 22.84 -19.51
C GLY A 45 -3.07 21.49 -20.21
N SER A 46 -2.16 21.01 -21.05
CA SER A 46 -2.31 19.68 -21.65
C SER A 46 -2.06 18.58 -20.61
N THR A 47 -2.77 17.46 -20.77
CA THR A 47 -2.63 16.27 -19.93
C THR A 47 -2.40 15.07 -20.84
N GLU A 48 -1.39 14.25 -20.52
CA GLU A 48 -1.10 13.04 -21.29
C GLU A 48 -0.59 11.92 -20.39
N PRO A 49 -0.83 10.65 -20.73
CA PRO A 49 -0.24 9.52 -20.04
C PRO A 49 1.28 9.47 -20.33
N VAL A 50 2.09 9.28 -19.29
CA VAL A 50 3.56 9.20 -19.37
C VAL A 50 4.11 7.88 -18.90
N VAL A 51 3.28 7.04 -18.27
CA VAL A 51 3.53 5.62 -17.99
C VAL A 51 2.29 4.84 -18.38
N VAL A 52 2.45 3.99 -19.39
CA VAL A 52 1.38 3.16 -19.93
C VAL A 52 1.85 1.70 -19.86
N CYS A 53 1.14 0.87 -19.10
CA CYS A 53 1.38 -0.56 -19.06
C CYS A 53 0.68 -1.25 -20.24
N THR A 54 1.35 -2.22 -20.86
CA THR A 54 0.92 -2.90 -22.08
C THR A 54 0.66 -4.39 -21.90
N GLU A 55 1.23 -5.00 -20.83
CA GLU A 55 1.01 -6.40 -20.52
C GLU A 55 -0.46 -6.65 -20.15
N ALA A 56 -1.05 -7.67 -20.75
CA ALA A 56 -2.48 -7.95 -20.55
C ALA A 56 -2.79 -8.56 -19.19
N GLU A 57 -1.82 -9.25 -18.59
CA GLU A 57 -2.01 -9.98 -17.35
C GLU A 57 -1.46 -9.19 -16.16
N LYS A 58 -2.31 -8.98 -15.17
CA LYS A 58 -1.94 -8.43 -13.87
C LYS A 58 -1.43 -9.54 -12.96
N LEU A 59 -0.36 -9.27 -12.23
CA LEU A 59 0.11 -10.17 -11.19
C LEU A 59 -0.90 -10.22 -10.03
N ASN A 60 -1.54 -11.38 -9.86
CA ASN A 60 -2.56 -11.56 -8.84
C ASN A 60 -1.95 -12.22 -7.59
N MET A 61 -1.32 -11.42 -6.75
CA MET A 61 -0.84 -11.84 -5.43
C MET A 61 -0.88 -10.66 -4.44
N PRO A 62 -0.98 -10.94 -3.13
CA PRO A 62 -0.92 -9.91 -2.10
C PRO A 62 0.40 -9.15 -2.17
N MET A 63 0.33 -7.83 -1.99
CA MET A 63 1.50 -6.97 -2.07
C MET A 63 1.51 -5.93 -0.96
N SER A 64 2.71 -5.54 -0.55
CA SER A 64 2.92 -4.35 0.26
C SER A 64 4.18 -3.60 -0.15
N VAL A 65 4.22 -2.32 0.21
CA VAL A 65 5.31 -1.40 -0.13
C VAL A 65 5.76 -0.70 1.14
N ILE A 66 7.06 -0.79 1.44
CA ILE A 66 7.66 -0.08 2.58
C ILE A 66 8.30 1.21 2.05
N VAL A 67 7.94 2.34 2.66
CA VAL A 67 8.37 3.67 2.26
C VAL A 67 8.92 4.48 3.44
N ASN A 68 9.76 5.48 3.16
CA ASN A 68 10.23 6.41 4.16
C ASN A 68 10.36 7.84 3.59
N ARG A 69 10.80 8.79 4.43
CA ARG A 69 10.96 10.20 4.06
C ARG A 69 11.91 10.45 2.88
N ASN A 70 12.77 9.50 2.57
CA ASN A 70 13.72 9.57 1.46
C ASN A 70 13.23 8.87 0.20
N THR A 71 12.07 8.16 0.27
CA THR A 71 11.39 7.65 -0.92
C THR A 71 10.86 8.82 -1.73
N ALA A 72 11.26 8.95 -3.00
CA ALA A 72 11.00 10.16 -3.77
C ALA A 72 10.74 9.92 -5.27
N GLY A 73 9.98 10.82 -5.91
CA GLY A 73 9.79 10.86 -7.35
C GLY A 73 9.11 9.60 -7.92
N THR A 74 9.77 8.90 -8.84
CA THR A 74 9.21 7.69 -9.46
C THR A 74 9.05 6.53 -8.48
N ALA A 75 9.78 6.51 -7.36
CA ALA A 75 9.55 5.54 -6.29
C ALA A 75 8.23 5.81 -5.56
N GLU A 76 7.85 7.09 -5.38
CA GLU A 76 6.52 7.45 -4.85
C GLU A 76 5.43 7.04 -5.82
N LEU A 77 5.60 7.31 -7.13
CA LEU A 77 4.66 6.90 -8.17
C LEU A 77 4.50 5.37 -8.24
N PHE A 78 5.59 4.61 -8.03
CA PHE A 78 5.52 3.15 -7.96
C PHE A 78 4.64 2.70 -6.78
N ALA A 79 4.85 3.28 -5.59
CA ALA A 79 4.06 2.95 -4.41
C ALA A 79 2.58 3.31 -4.59
N PHE A 80 2.27 4.51 -5.12
CA PHE A 80 0.90 4.90 -5.46
C PHE A 80 0.27 3.96 -6.49
N ALA A 81 1.01 3.64 -7.58
CA ALA A 81 0.50 2.77 -8.64
C ALA A 81 0.16 1.36 -8.14
N LEU A 82 0.98 0.78 -7.26
CA LEU A 82 0.67 -0.53 -6.65
C LEU A 82 -0.53 -0.45 -5.71
N ALA A 83 -0.64 0.61 -4.90
CA ALA A 83 -1.81 0.81 -4.04
C ALA A 83 -3.09 0.95 -4.88
N ASP A 84 -3.06 1.79 -5.93
CA ASP A 84 -4.22 2.07 -6.79
C ASP A 84 -4.69 0.85 -7.60
N ASN A 85 -3.74 0.09 -8.15
CA ASN A 85 -4.05 -0.96 -9.13
C ASN A 85 -3.98 -2.38 -8.57
N CYS A 86 -3.19 -2.61 -7.51
CA CYS A 86 -2.99 -3.93 -6.93
C CYS A 86 -3.56 -4.06 -5.51
N GLY A 87 -4.05 -2.95 -4.92
CA GLY A 87 -4.48 -2.94 -3.53
C GLY A 87 -3.32 -3.19 -2.56
N ALA A 88 -2.10 -2.81 -2.95
CA ALA A 88 -0.93 -3.01 -2.12
C ALA A 88 -1.01 -2.14 -0.85
N HIS A 89 -0.74 -2.72 0.30
CA HIS A 89 -0.62 -1.98 1.55
C HIS A 89 0.64 -1.13 1.57
N THR A 90 0.55 0.08 2.10
CA THR A 90 1.71 0.97 2.23
C THR A 90 2.09 1.14 3.71
N ILE A 91 3.37 0.90 4.02
CA ILE A 91 3.88 0.85 5.38
C ILE A 91 5.08 1.80 5.52
N GLY A 92 5.24 2.42 6.68
CA GLY A 92 6.45 3.19 7.00
C GLY A 92 6.18 4.62 7.38
N LYS A 93 6.84 5.58 6.72
CA LYS A 93 6.72 7.02 6.99
C LYS A 93 6.42 7.79 5.73
N ASN A 94 5.80 8.97 5.91
CA ASN A 94 5.48 9.88 4.81
C ASN A 94 6.67 10.10 3.90
N THR A 95 6.44 10.05 2.59
CA THR A 95 7.49 10.17 1.57
C THR A 95 7.90 11.62 1.29
N ALA A 96 8.85 11.84 0.40
CA ALA A 96 9.46 13.15 0.15
C ALA A 96 8.53 14.17 -0.53
N GLY A 97 7.57 13.71 -1.34
CA GLY A 97 6.67 14.60 -2.07
C GLY A 97 7.29 15.23 -3.30
N LYS A 98 7.99 14.47 -4.15
CA LYS A 98 8.53 14.96 -5.42
C LYS A 98 7.59 14.64 -6.59
N GLY A 99 6.48 15.37 -6.70
CA GLY A 99 5.39 15.16 -7.67
C GLY A 99 5.53 15.94 -8.98
N TYR A 100 6.72 16.45 -9.33
CA TYR A 100 6.97 17.12 -10.61
C TYR A 100 7.89 16.32 -11.52
N SER A 101 7.53 16.27 -12.81
CA SER A 101 8.43 15.89 -13.90
C SER A 101 9.32 17.07 -14.27
N GLN A 102 10.58 16.78 -14.58
CA GLN A 102 11.58 17.79 -14.95
C GLN A 102 12.15 17.49 -16.32
N SER A 103 12.26 18.53 -17.15
CA SER A 103 12.89 18.48 -18.46
C SER A 103 14.22 19.24 -18.44
N VAL A 104 15.17 18.72 -19.21
CA VAL A 104 16.50 19.30 -19.35
C VAL A 104 16.61 19.92 -20.74
N TYR A 105 17.01 21.22 -20.79
CA TYR A 105 17.18 21.99 -22.02
C TYR A 105 18.63 22.44 -22.13
N THR A 106 19.25 22.20 -23.30
CA THR A 106 20.57 22.68 -23.61
C THR A 106 20.44 23.97 -24.40
N CYS A 107 21.07 25.03 -23.92
CA CYS A 107 21.12 26.34 -24.60
C CYS A 107 22.18 26.36 -25.70
N SER A 108 22.11 27.38 -26.58
CA SER A 108 23.03 27.53 -27.72
C SER A 108 24.49 27.78 -27.31
N ASP A 109 24.73 28.27 -26.10
CA ASP A 109 26.05 28.48 -25.51
C ASP A 109 26.61 27.22 -24.79
N GLY A 110 25.88 26.10 -24.83
CA GLY A 110 26.23 24.85 -24.15
C GLY A 110 25.82 24.77 -22.66
N SER A 111 25.23 25.83 -22.11
CA SER A 111 24.66 25.78 -20.77
C SER A 111 23.40 24.88 -20.72
N VAL A 112 23.08 24.39 -19.53
CA VAL A 112 21.97 23.48 -19.32
C VAL A 112 21.00 24.03 -18.27
N VAL A 113 19.71 24.01 -18.59
CA VAL A 113 18.63 24.39 -17.67
C VAL A 113 17.74 23.20 -17.41
N LYS A 114 17.49 22.92 -16.14
CA LYS A 114 16.54 21.88 -15.70
C LYS A 114 15.30 22.55 -15.11
N LEU A 115 14.14 22.30 -15.72
CA LEU A 115 12.88 22.95 -15.37
C LEU A 115 11.85 21.91 -14.96
N SER A 116 11.03 22.22 -13.94
CA SER A 116 9.82 21.46 -13.63
C SER A 116 8.75 21.85 -14.64
N THR A 117 8.29 20.88 -15.45
CA THR A 117 7.43 21.12 -16.61
C THR A 117 6.04 20.56 -16.47
N ALA A 118 5.84 19.57 -15.60
CA ALA A 118 4.54 18.94 -15.39
C ALA A 118 4.38 18.44 -13.95
N ILE A 119 3.14 18.42 -13.48
CA ILE A 119 2.71 17.65 -12.30
C ILE A 119 2.44 16.24 -12.74
N VAL A 120 2.91 15.23 -12.00
CA VAL A 120 2.68 13.82 -12.28
C VAL A 120 1.81 13.19 -11.20
N THR A 121 0.83 12.39 -11.62
CA THR A 121 -0.15 11.77 -10.72
C THR A 121 -0.47 10.35 -11.18
N THR A 122 -0.89 9.51 -10.24
CA THR A 122 -1.62 8.26 -10.53
C THR A 122 -3.13 8.50 -10.39
N ALA A 123 -3.95 7.46 -10.53
CA ALA A 123 -5.41 7.58 -10.49
C ALA A 123 -5.92 8.24 -9.19
N ASN A 124 -5.33 7.90 -8.05
CA ASN A 124 -5.78 8.36 -6.74
C ASN A 124 -4.77 9.23 -5.97
N SER A 125 -3.52 9.38 -6.46
CA SER A 125 -2.49 10.14 -5.74
C SER A 125 -2.83 11.64 -5.60
N GLY A 126 -3.61 12.18 -6.54
CA GLY A 126 -3.75 13.64 -6.66
C GLY A 126 -2.39 14.33 -6.86
N ASN A 127 -2.31 15.62 -6.57
CA ASN A 127 -1.05 16.34 -6.55
C ASN A 127 -0.34 16.10 -5.21
N PHE A 128 0.59 15.17 -5.20
CA PHE A 128 1.37 14.83 -4.00
C PHE A 128 2.65 15.67 -3.83
N ASN A 129 2.92 16.64 -4.70
CA ASN A 129 4.13 17.48 -4.59
C ASN A 129 4.14 18.31 -3.31
N GLY A 130 5.21 18.19 -2.53
CA GLY A 130 5.37 18.84 -1.22
C GLY A 130 4.57 18.16 -0.10
N VAL A 131 3.75 17.14 -0.41
CA VAL A 131 2.92 16.40 0.55
C VAL A 131 3.45 14.97 0.76
N GLY A 132 3.77 14.27 -0.32
CA GLY A 132 4.20 12.88 -0.33
C GLY A 132 3.05 11.88 -0.20
N LEU A 133 3.40 10.60 -0.21
CA LEU A 133 2.51 9.49 0.10
C LEU A 133 2.48 9.32 1.61
N LYS A 134 1.29 9.43 2.20
CA LYS A 134 1.04 9.07 3.59
C LYS A 134 0.73 7.56 3.64
N PRO A 135 1.57 6.73 4.27
CA PRO A 135 1.34 5.30 4.30
C PRO A 135 0.08 4.95 5.09
N GLU A 136 -0.57 3.84 4.71
CA GLU A 136 -1.72 3.27 5.42
C GLU A 136 -1.35 2.92 6.87
N PHE A 137 -0.17 2.29 7.04
CA PHE A 137 0.37 1.92 8.35
C PHE A 137 1.57 2.81 8.68
N ASP A 138 1.38 3.78 9.56
CA ASP A 138 2.46 4.66 10.05
C ASP A 138 3.30 3.94 11.11
N VAL A 139 4.37 3.28 10.67
CA VAL A 139 5.26 2.47 11.52
C VAL A 139 6.64 3.11 11.58
N SER A 140 7.20 3.25 12.79
CA SER A 140 8.59 3.68 12.99
C SER A 140 9.51 2.47 13.08
N ILE A 141 10.75 2.62 12.60
CA ILE A 141 11.83 1.66 12.90
C ILE A 141 12.44 1.98 14.27
N PRO A 142 13.05 1.00 14.97
CA PRO A 142 13.86 1.26 16.15
C PRO A 142 14.95 2.30 15.90
N ALA A 143 15.25 3.14 16.90
CA ALA A 143 16.17 4.28 16.73
C ALA A 143 17.63 3.86 16.46
N ASP A 144 18.00 2.66 16.86
CA ASP A 144 19.32 2.04 16.72
C ASP A 144 19.44 1.15 15.48
N MET A 145 18.37 1.04 14.68
CA MET A 145 18.34 0.22 13.49
C MET A 145 18.91 0.94 12.27
N ASP A 146 19.87 0.32 11.61
CA ASP A 146 20.40 0.74 10.30
C ASP A 146 19.77 -0.07 9.17
N ILE A 147 18.82 0.54 8.44
CA ILE A 147 18.13 -0.10 7.31
C ILE A 147 19.06 -0.41 6.12
N THR A 148 20.31 0.05 6.13
CA THR A 148 21.29 -0.30 5.07
C THR A 148 21.91 -1.68 5.30
N GLN A 149 21.71 -2.27 6.47
CA GLN A 149 22.24 -3.58 6.86
C GLN A 149 21.21 -4.71 6.80
N LEU A 150 20.16 -4.57 5.98
CA LEU A 150 19.08 -5.56 5.84
C LEU A 150 19.52 -6.93 5.28
N SER A 151 20.80 -7.12 4.92
CA SER A 151 21.36 -8.43 4.55
C SER A 151 21.62 -9.33 5.77
N ASP A 152 21.53 -8.80 6.99
CA ASP A 152 21.67 -9.57 8.21
C ASP A 152 20.30 -10.12 8.65
N GLU A 153 20.18 -11.43 8.79
CA GLU A 153 18.96 -12.11 9.23
C GLU A 153 18.46 -11.60 10.59
N ALA A 154 19.37 -11.24 11.49
CA ALA A 154 19.01 -10.67 12.79
C ALA A 154 18.38 -9.27 12.66
N ALA A 155 18.87 -8.45 11.71
CA ALA A 155 18.29 -7.13 11.43
C ALA A 155 16.89 -7.24 10.84
N VAL A 156 16.66 -8.21 9.95
CA VAL A 156 15.32 -8.50 9.38
C VAL A 156 14.30 -8.81 10.47
N LEU A 157 14.68 -9.59 11.49
CA LEU A 157 13.79 -9.99 12.58
C LEU A 157 13.47 -8.85 13.57
N THR A 158 14.17 -7.72 13.50
CA THR A 158 13.94 -6.55 14.36
C THR A 158 13.33 -5.36 13.60
N ASP A 159 13.23 -5.45 12.28
CA ASP A 159 12.62 -4.41 11.43
C ASP A 159 11.09 -4.40 11.59
N THR A 160 10.62 -3.47 12.42
CA THR A 160 9.18 -3.32 12.72
C THR A 160 8.33 -3.00 11.48
N GLN A 161 8.89 -2.30 10.48
CA GLN A 161 8.20 -2.01 9.22
C GLN A 161 8.09 -3.27 8.36
N LEU A 162 9.17 -4.06 8.27
CA LEU A 162 9.16 -5.32 7.52
C LEU A 162 8.24 -6.35 8.19
N ILE A 163 8.29 -6.46 9.53
CA ILE A 163 7.38 -7.33 10.29
C ILE A 163 5.92 -6.95 9.99
N LYS A 164 5.60 -5.64 10.04
CA LYS A 164 4.24 -5.18 9.71
C LYS A 164 3.86 -5.47 8.25
N ALA A 165 4.79 -5.29 7.32
CA ALA A 165 4.56 -5.62 5.91
C ALA A 165 4.28 -7.13 5.72
N MET A 166 5.03 -8.00 6.38
CA MET A 166 4.79 -9.46 6.36
C MET A 166 3.42 -9.81 6.94
N GLU A 167 3.04 -9.19 8.06
CA GLU A 167 1.75 -9.42 8.73
C GLU A 167 0.55 -9.10 7.81
N VAL A 168 0.62 -7.97 7.08
CA VAL A 168 -0.51 -7.52 6.24
C VAL A 168 -0.49 -8.13 4.84
N THR A 169 0.66 -8.62 4.37
CA THR A 169 0.79 -9.25 3.05
C THR A 169 0.44 -10.73 3.09
N ILE A 170 0.80 -11.45 4.17
CA ILE A 170 0.47 -12.86 4.32
C ILE A 170 -0.99 -12.96 4.74
N PRO A 171 -1.85 -13.66 3.99
CA PRO A 171 -3.22 -13.89 4.41
C PRO A 171 -3.21 -14.59 5.78
N GLN A 172 -3.67 -13.91 6.83
CA GLN A 172 -3.91 -14.57 8.10
C GLN A 172 -5.01 -15.60 7.89
N PRO A 173 -4.89 -16.84 8.37
CA PRO A 173 -6.02 -17.75 8.38
C PRO A 173 -7.15 -17.03 9.12
N GLU A 174 -8.28 -16.89 8.45
CA GLU A 174 -9.48 -16.27 8.99
C GLU A 174 -9.71 -16.86 10.38
N ALA A 175 -9.60 -16.02 11.43
CA ALA A 175 -9.85 -16.47 12.79
C ALA A 175 -11.25 -17.07 12.77
N ALA A 176 -11.35 -18.37 13.02
CA ALA A 176 -12.60 -19.09 13.04
C ALA A 176 -13.57 -18.30 13.92
N VAL A 177 -14.60 -17.73 13.31
CA VAL A 177 -15.70 -17.07 14.02
C VAL A 177 -16.22 -18.17 14.94
N PRO A 178 -16.25 -17.99 16.28
CA PRO A 178 -16.86 -18.98 17.15
C PRO A 178 -18.29 -19.16 16.68
N ASP A 179 -18.66 -20.41 16.37
CA ASP A 179 -20.03 -20.80 16.01
C ASP A 179 -20.93 -20.51 17.23
N GLU A 180 -21.61 -19.36 17.23
CA GLU A 180 -22.61 -19.00 18.25
C GLU A 180 -23.90 -19.79 18.08
N THR A 181 -23.82 -21.09 17.82
CA THR A 181 -24.97 -22.01 17.75
C THR A 181 -24.90 -23.10 18.78
N GLU A 182 -24.55 -22.82 20.05
CA GLU A 182 -24.86 -23.72 21.16
C GLU A 182 -25.15 -22.92 22.45
N SER A 183 -26.31 -22.26 22.50
CA SER A 183 -26.98 -22.00 23.79
C SER A 183 -28.40 -21.48 23.56
N ASP A 184 -29.37 -22.32 23.28
CA ASP A 184 -30.79 -22.07 23.63
C ASP A 184 -31.65 -23.33 23.49
N GLU A 185 -31.21 -24.45 24.07
CA GLU A 185 -32.10 -25.63 24.28
C GLU A 185 -32.01 -26.19 25.70
N ASN A 186 -32.06 -25.32 26.73
CA ASN A 186 -32.25 -25.84 28.09
C ASN A 186 -32.88 -24.83 29.07
N ALA A 187 -33.91 -24.10 28.64
CA ALA A 187 -34.68 -23.23 29.53
C ALA A 187 -36.21 -23.36 29.39
N ALA A 188 -36.72 -24.51 28.93
CA ALA A 188 -38.17 -24.75 28.78
C ALA A 188 -38.72 -25.95 29.55
N GLU A 189 -38.13 -26.32 30.69
CA GLU A 189 -38.67 -27.41 31.51
C GLU A 189 -38.55 -27.14 33.02
N LYS A 190 -39.02 -25.96 33.47
CA LYS A 190 -39.19 -25.72 34.93
C LYS A 190 -40.17 -24.60 35.26
N THR A 191 -41.36 -24.55 34.63
CA THR A 191 -42.50 -23.78 35.11
C THR A 191 -43.83 -24.46 34.79
N ALA A 192 -44.02 -25.64 35.32
CA ALA A 192 -45.32 -26.30 35.33
C ALA A 192 -45.46 -27.13 36.63
N SER A 193 -45.56 -26.45 37.78
CA SER A 193 -46.19 -27.00 38.98
C SER A 193 -46.19 -25.95 40.12
N SER A 194 -47.17 -25.08 40.12
CA SER A 194 -47.73 -24.47 41.33
C SER A 194 -48.85 -23.45 40.98
N GLU A 195 -49.91 -23.92 40.42
CA GLU A 195 -51.20 -23.24 40.53
C GLU A 195 -52.18 -24.23 41.15
N GLY A 196 -52.51 -23.98 42.36
CA GLY A 196 -53.55 -24.68 43.08
C GLY A 196 -53.75 -24.14 44.48
N ALA A 197 -54.90 -23.53 44.68
CA ALA A 197 -55.56 -23.23 45.96
C ALA A 197 -55.30 -21.81 46.54
N ALA A 198 -56.25 -20.98 46.53
CA ALA A 198 -57.35 -20.68 47.37
C ALA A 198 -57.80 -19.25 47.08
N GLU A 199 -58.87 -18.93 46.57
CA GLU A 199 -60.28 -18.81 46.96
C GLU A 199 -60.54 -18.11 48.32
N THR A 200 -61.44 -17.10 48.20
CA THR A 200 -62.33 -16.45 49.17
C THR A 200 -61.77 -15.29 50.02
N ALA A 201 -62.37 -14.16 49.91
CA ALA A 201 -63.52 -13.54 50.55
C ALA A 201 -63.40 -12.00 50.62
N ALA A 202 -64.49 -11.39 50.20
CA ALA A 202 -65.24 -10.25 50.80
C ALA A 202 -64.50 -8.91 51.04
N GLU A 203 -64.93 -7.84 50.59
CA GLU A 203 -66.16 -7.02 50.57
C GLU A 203 -65.94 -5.88 49.60
#